data_b5c2b3fb811f328dc2636be4ce4f10cd
#
_entry.id   b5c2b3fb811f328dc2636be4ce4f10cd
#
_cell.length_a   1.000
_cell.length_b   1.000
_cell.length_c   1.000
_cell.angle_alpha   90.00
_cell.angle_beta   90.00
_cell.angle_gamma   90.00
#
_symmetry.space_group_name_H-M   'P 1'
#
loop_
_entity.id
_entity.type
_entity.pdbx_description
1 polymer ?
#
loop_
_entity_poly.entity_id
_entity_poly.type
_entity_poly.pdbx_seq_one_letter_code
_entity_poly.pdbx_strand_id
1 'polypeptide(L)'
;MRKKLLGFILGSGLLLSVCSCSSVKNIVKISDEADYTKIENSITDVYERVSKGCVGVSVSSSTQSGSGSGVIYKYDESSKTYYVVTNEHVISGMTSYSIYFGNAKYSSASLLGYDATNDIAVLTFHLDILNNDIKDSLYVNDIFSYSDNDLVSVGQTVLTIGCPLGLSNFNILTTGVVSSVEATKISTDSAINPGNSGGGAFNLEGRLIGIVEEKEVWKYSTTRGNYITSDDTPIEGRGYFIALDIVKNCIKNIETRKGAVERPSFGMTVTTINTILDPNTSFKDYLPDDGKNVYFVVSSFDKVSAAKECGVKTYDVLLEINGNSINSSDDIKKCLSTITKNDSVKLKVYRINLGKKETKELTITFN
;
A
#
# COMPACT_ATOMS: atom_id res chain seq x y z
N MET A 1 49.65 68.44 -29.23
CA MET A 1 50.38 67.50 -28.33
C MET A 1 49.38 66.95 -27.28
N ARG A 2 48.99 65.71 -27.44
CA ARG A 2 47.97 65.10 -26.58
C ARG A 2 48.66 64.28 -25.50
N LYS A 3 48.45 64.62 -24.22
CA LYS A 3 48.88 63.84 -23.07
C LYS A 3 47.82 62.75 -22.76
N LYS A 4 48.27 61.50 -22.78
CA LYS A 4 47.48 60.36 -22.32
C LYS A 4 47.55 60.26 -20.78
N LEU A 5 46.44 60.27 -20.11
CA LEU A 5 46.31 60.01 -18.68
C LEU A 5 46.08 58.52 -18.48
N LEU A 6 46.96 57.86 -17.72
CA LEU A 6 46.88 56.46 -17.35
C LEU A 6 46.21 56.40 -15.98
N GLY A 7 45.03 55.85 -15.93
CA GLY A 7 44.32 55.60 -14.67
C GLY A 7 44.61 54.20 -14.10
N PHE A 8 45.15 54.15 -12.92
CA PHE A 8 45.39 52.97 -12.13
C PHE A 8 44.05 52.63 -11.38
N ILE A 9 43.49 51.47 -11.63
CA ILE A 9 42.40 50.94 -10.82
C ILE A 9 43.00 49.88 -9.91
N LEU A 10 43.04 50.17 -8.59
CA LEU A 10 43.30 49.18 -7.54
C LEU A 10 42.05 48.31 -7.39
N GLY A 11 42.15 47.04 -7.76
CA GLY A 11 41.17 46.05 -7.43
C GLY A 11 41.45 45.45 -6.06
N SER A 12 40.60 45.77 -5.08
CA SER A 12 40.55 45.08 -3.79
C SER A 12 39.97 43.68 -4.02
N GLY A 13 40.81 42.65 -3.98
CA GLY A 13 40.37 41.27 -4.01
C GLY A 13 39.70 40.86 -2.73
N LEU A 14 38.39 40.62 -2.81
CA LEU A 14 37.61 39.99 -1.73
C LEU A 14 37.78 38.46 -1.93
N LEU A 15 38.60 37.84 -1.09
CA LEU A 15 38.68 36.38 -0.98
C LEU A 15 37.38 35.85 -0.34
N LEU A 16 36.43 35.40 -1.16
CA LEU A 16 35.34 34.58 -0.71
C LEU A 16 35.86 33.13 -0.57
N SER A 17 36.01 32.71 0.68
CA SER A 17 36.23 31.29 1.00
C SER A 17 35.00 30.50 0.63
N VAL A 18 35.08 29.78 -0.48
CA VAL A 18 34.08 28.81 -0.90
C VAL A 18 34.23 27.60 0.01
N CYS A 19 33.36 27.52 1.01
CA CYS A 19 33.21 26.29 1.78
C CYS A 19 32.68 25.20 0.84
N SER A 20 33.57 24.25 0.49
CA SER A 20 33.25 23.12 -0.36
C SER A 20 32.33 22.19 0.38
N CYS A 21 31.00 22.35 0.20
CA CYS A 21 30.03 21.34 0.57
C CYS A 21 29.91 20.35 -0.59
N SER A 22 30.68 19.27 -0.52
CA SER A 22 30.71 18.20 -1.54
C SER A 22 29.57 17.20 -1.32
N SER A 23 28.30 17.61 -1.50
CA SER A 23 27.18 16.67 -1.60
C SER A 23 25.90 17.30 -2.17
N VAL A 24 26.01 18.05 -3.26
CA VAL A 24 24.85 18.34 -4.12
C VAL A 24 25.22 17.86 -5.53
N LYS A 25 25.31 16.54 -5.68
CA LYS A 25 25.27 15.90 -6.99
C LYS A 25 23.85 15.44 -7.22
N ASN A 26 23.29 15.90 -8.33
CA ASN A 26 21.99 15.58 -8.93
C ASN A 26 20.83 16.54 -8.58
N ILE A 27 21.05 17.84 -8.79
CA ILE A 27 19.95 18.66 -9.27
C ILE A 27 19.86 18.31 -10.77
N VAL A 28 18.89 17.51 -11.15
CA VAL A 28 18.51 17.34 -12.56
C VAL A 28 18.02 18.71 -13.01
N LYS A 29 18.87 19.47 -13.73
CA LYS A 29 18.41 20.63 -14.47
C LYS A 29 17.56 20.09 -15.63
N ILE A 30 16.23 20.09 -15.45
CA ILE A 30 15.31 19.97 -16.57
C ILE A 30 15.45 21.29 -17.32
N SER A 31 16.32 21.35 -18.30
CA SER A 31 16.68 22.60 -18.99
C SER A 31 16.21 22.67 -20.43
N ASP A 32 15.58 21.60 -20.97
CA ASP A 32 15.19 21.56 -22.38
C ASP A 32 13.75 21.07 -22.56
N GLU A 33 13.03 21.71 -23.45
CA GLU A 33 11.68 21.36 -23.93
C GLU A 33 11.59 19.88 -24.36
N ALA A 34 12.70 19.32 -24.82
CA ALA A 34 12.86 17.91 -25.17
C ALA A 34 12.66 16.93 -23.99
N ASP A 35 12.95 17.32 -22.76
CA ASP A 35 12.82 16.45 -21.59
C ASP A 35 11.36 16.32 -21.15
N TYR A 36 10.57 17.39 -21.27
CA TYR A 36 9.12 17.36 -21.01
C TYR A 36 8.39 16.47 -22.02
N THR A 37 8.69 16.62 -23.30
CA THR A 37 8.11 15.79 -24.38
C THR A 37 8.46 14.30 -24.17
N LYS A 38 9.65 14.00 -23.66
CA LYS A 38 10.06 12.63 -23.37
C LYS A 38 9.28 12.02 -22.19
N ILE A 39 8.96 12.81 -21.16
CA ILE A 39 8.13 12.37 -20.03
C ILE A 39 6.68 12.15 -20.49
N GLU A 40 6.10 13.07 -21.26
CA GLU A 40 4.74 12.94 -21.78
C GLU A 40 4.59 11.72 -22.68
N ASN A 41 5.53 11.47 -23.60
CA ASN A 41 5.53 10.26 -24.41
C ASN A 41 5.63 9.01 -23.55
N SER A 42 6.43 9.04 -22.49
CA SER A 42 6.57 7.93 -21.55
C SER A 42 5.24 7.61 -20.84
N ILE A 43 4.46 8.61 -20.41
CA ILE A 43 3.14 8.42 -19.79
C ILE A 43 2.16 7.81 -20.80
N THR A 44 2.12 8.33 -22.01
CA THR A 44 1.26 7.84 -23.09
C THR A 44 1.59 6.39 -23.45
N ASP A 45 2.85 6.08 -23.68
CA ASP A 45 3.34 4.75 -24.03
C ASP A 45 3.02 3.71 -22.93
N VAL A 46 3.21 4.11 -21.68
CA VAL A 46 2.88 3.24 -20.52
C VAL A 46 1.37 3.02 -20.46
N TYR A 47 0.56 4.09 -20.57
CA TYR A 47 -0.88 3.98 -20.54
C TYR A 47 -1.42 3.08 -21.65
N GLU A 48 -0.99 3.27 -22.90
CA GLU A 48 -1.43 2.45 -24.05
C GLU A 48 -1.15 0.96 -23.85
N ARG A 49 -0.09 0.62 -23.13
CA ARG A 49 0.27 -0.76 -22.82
C ARG A 49 -0.52 -1.30 -21.63
N VAL A 50 -0.42 -0.64 -20.45
CA VAL A 50 -0.93 -1.24 -19.21
C VAL A 50 -2.44 -1.11 -19.05
N SER A 51 -3.08 -0.13 -19.70
CA SER A 51 -4.53 0.03 -19.67
C SER A 51 -5.28 -1.17 -20.26
N LYS A 52 -4.65 -1.91 -21.19
CA LYS A 52 -5.18 -3.16 -21.75
C LYS A 52 -5.27 -4.30 -20.73
N GLY A 53 -4.57 -4.18 -19.61
CA GLY A 53 -4.65 -5.10 -18.47
C GLY A 53 -5.49 -4.56 -17.32
N CYS A 54 -6.02 -3.33 -17.43
CA CYS A 54 -6.95 -2.76 -16.48
C CYS A 54 -8.39 -3.00 -16.96
N VAL A 55 -9.25 -3.46 -16.06
CA VAL A 55 -10.61 -3.88 -16.38
C VAL A 55 -11.60 -3.27 -15.40
N GLY A 56 -12.85 -3.13 -15.83
CA GLY A 56 -13.95 -2.85 -14.92
C GLY A 56 -14.42 -4.15 -14.26
N VAL A 57 -14.85 -4.03 -13.01
CA VAL A 57 -15.46 -5.12 -12.24
C VAL A 57 -16.91 -4.73 -11.97
N SER A 58 -17.86 -5.49 -12.52
CA SER A 58 -19.28 -5.34 -12.28
C SER A 58 -19.76 -6.43 -11.32
N VAL A 59 -20.48 -6.04 -10.28
CA VAL A 59 -20.92 -6.95 -9.22
C VAL A 59 -22.39 -6.75 -8.91
N SER A 60 -23.07 -7.84 -8.56
CA SER A 60 -24.47 -7.77 -8.13
C SER A 60 -24.85 -8.88 -7.15
N SER A 61 -25.91 -8.64 -6.40
CA SER A 61 -26.64 -9.59 -5.60
C SER A 61 -28.12 -9.47 -5.88
N SER A 62 -28.98 -10.17 -5.15
CA SER A 62 -30.44 -10.05 -5.29
C SER A 62 -30.99 -8.65 -4.96
N THR A 63 -30.25 -7.85 -4.21
CA THR A 63 -30.71 -6.56 -3.66
C THR A 63 -29.83 -5.37 -4.00
N GLN A 64 -28.61 -5.61 -4.45
CA GLN A 64 -27.60 -4.56 -4.65
C GLN A 64 -26.80 -4.81 -5.94
N SER A 65 -26.28 -3.72 -6.50
CA SER A 65 -25.32 -3.75 -7.59
C SER A 65 -24.25 -2.71 -7.36
N GLY A 66 -23.07 -2.96 -7.87
CA GLY A 66 -21.93 -2.06 -7.74
C GLY A 66 -20.91 -2.26 -8.86
N SER A 67 -19.91 -1.44 -8.86
CA SER A 67 -18.78 -1.59 -9.78
C SER A 67 -17.50 -1.05 -9.15
N GLY A 68 -16.40 -1.57 -9.61
CA GLY A 68 -15.05 -1.14 -9.31
C GLY A 68 -14.13 -1.40 -10.49
N SER A 69 -12.86 -1.50 -10.20
CA SER A 69 -11.80 -1.75 -11.17
C SER A 69 -11.06 -3.04 -10.83
N GLY A 70 -10.26 -3.54 -11.76
CA GLY A 70 -9.37 -4.69 -11.54
C GLY A 70 -8.15 -4.64 -12.44
N VAL A 71 -7.16 -5.45 -12.11
CA VAL A 71 -5.93 -5.61 -12.91
C VAL A 71 -5.74 -7.09 -13.25
N ILE A 72 -5.59 -7.40 -14.52
CA ILE A 72 -5.22 -8.74 -14.99
C ILE A 72 -3.74 -8.95 -14.65
N TYR A 73 -3.44 -9.94 -13.79
CA TYR A 73 -2.08 -10.19 -13.35
C TYR A 73 -1.52 -11.53 -13.82
N LYS A 74 -2.37 -12.42 -14.33
CA LYS A 74 -1.96 -13.77 -14.76
C LYS A 74 -2.90 -14.32 -15.82
N TYR A 75 -2.35 -15.07 -16.75
CA TYR A 75 -3.07 -15.94 -17.67
C TYR A 75 -2.51 -17.36 -17.59
N ASP A 76 -3.38 -18.32 -17.38
CA ASP A 76 -3.03 -19.75 -17.42
C ASP A 76 -3.45 -20.32 -18.78
N GLU A 77 -2.44 -20.61 -19.61
CA GLU A 77 -2.65 -21.15 -20.97
C GLU A 77 -3.29 -22.54 -20.96
N SER A 78 -3.01 -23.35 -19.93
CA SER A 78 -3.53 -24.72 -19.84
C SER A 78 -5.03 -24.77 -19.60
N SER A 79 -5.51 -23.91 -18.72
CA SER A 79 -6.94 -23.77 -18.38
C SER A 79 -7.63 -22.64 -19.13
N LYS A 80 -6.88 -21.83 -19.90
CA LYS A 80 -7.35 -20.64 -20.61
C LYS A 80 -8.05 -19.63 -19.70
N THR A 81 -7.54 -19.53 -18.47
CA THR A 81 -8.11 -18.71 -17.39
C THR A 81 -7.30 -17.46 -17.17
N TYR A 82 -7.96 -16.31 -17.16
CA TYR A 82 -7.41 -15.03 -16.71
C TYR A 82 -7.69 -14.83 -15.22
N TYR A 83 -6.75 -14.22 -14.52
CA TYR A 83 -6.85 -13.88 -13.11
C TYR A 83 -6.79 -12.37 -12.95
N VAL A 84 -7.75 -11.83 -12.21
CA VAL A 84 -7.91 -10.40 -11.93
C VAL A 84 -7.80 -10.17 -10.44
N VAL A 85 -6.94 -9.24 -10.03
CA VAL A 85 -6.93 -8.71 -8.68
C VAL A 85 -7.81 -7.48 -8.60
N THR A 86 -8.60 -7.37 -7.52
CA THR A 86 -9.45 -6.23 -7.16
C THR A 86 -9.48 -6.08 -5.64
N ASN A 87 -10.23 -5.11 -5.10
CA ASN A 87 -10.45 -5.00 -3.67
C ASN A 87 -11.56 -5.94 -3.17
N GLU A 88 -11.45 -6.36 -1.91
CA GLU A 88 -12.48 -7.17 -1.26
C GLU A 88 -13.78 -6.40 -1.09
N HIS A 89 -13.73 -5.12 -0.68
CA HIS A 89 -14.93 -4.29 -0.50
C HIS A 89 -15.74 -4.11 -1.79
N VAL A 90 -15.11 -4.24 -2.98
CA VAL A 90 -15.83 -4.21 -4.28
C VAL A 90 -16.73 -5.42 -4.44
N ILE A 91 -16.30 -6.60 -3.93
CA ILE A 91 -17.01 -7.88 -4.11
C ILE A 91 -17.82 -8.29 -2.87
N SER A 92 -17.66 -7.60 -1.76
CA SER A 92 -18.24 -7.97 -0.46
C SER A 92 -19.77 -7.97 -0.49
N GLY A 93 -20.38 -9.08 -0.07
CA GLY A 93 -21.83 -9.26 -0.09
C GLY A 93 -22.44 -9.49 -1.48
N MET A 94 -21.64 -9.61 -2.52
CA MET A 94 -22.10 -9.84 -3.89
C MET A 94 -22.08 -11.34 -4.24
N THR A 95 -22.93 -11.74 -5.19
CA THR A 95 -23.08 -13.15 -5.61
C THR A 95 -22.84 -13.38 -7.08
N SER A 96 -22.74 -12.32 -7.88
CA SER A 96 -22.50 -12.38 -9.31
C SER A 96 -21.42 -11.37 -9.70
N TYR A 97 -20.51 -11.79 -10.55
CA TYR A 97 -19.34 -11.03 -10.95
C TYR A 97 -19.17 -11.06 -12.46
N SER A 98 -18.79 -9.93 -13.05
CA SER A 98 -18.47 -9.82 -14.47
C SER A 98 -17.31 -8.88 -14.67
N ILE A 99 -16.45 -9.20 -15.63
CA ILE A 99 -15.34 -8.35 -16.06
C ILE A 99 -15.81 -7.53 -17.26
N TYR A 100 -15.58 -6.24 -17.22
CA TYR A 100 -15.93 -5.26 -18.24
C TYR A 100 -14.68 -4.77 -18.97
N PHE A 101 -14.72 -4.80 -20.30
CA PHE A 101 -13.60 -4.47 -21.20
C PHE A 101 -13.82 -3.19 -22.01
N GLY A 102 -14.80 -2.39 -21.63
CA GLY A 102 -15.23 -1.25 -22.44
C GLY A 102 -16.22 -1.63 -23.55
N ASN A 103 -16.83 -0.62 -24.17
CA ASN A 103 -17.73 -0.78 -25.32
C ASN A 103 -18.84 -1.85 -25.11
N ALA A 104 -19.41 -1.90 -23.90
CA ALA A 104 -20.44 -2.85 -23.50
C ALA A 104 -20.02 -4.34 -23.61
N LYS A 105 -18.72 -4.64 -23.60
CA LYS A 105 -18.22 -6.01 -23.62
C LYS A 105 -17.99 -6.53 -22.19
N TYR A 106 -18.57 -7.66 -21.85
CA TYR A 106 -18.49 -8.30 -20.55
C TYR A 106 -18.12 -9.77 -20.69
N SER A 107 -17.43 -10.30 -19.69
CA SER A 107 -17.23 -11.74 -19.50
C SER A 107 -17.64 -12.13 -18.08
N SER A 108 -18.36 -13.23 -17.91
CA SER A 108 -18.73 -13.75 -16.59
C SER A 108 -17.46 -14.13 -15.83
N ALA A 109 -17.47 -13.88 -14.52
CA ALA A 109 -16.34 -14.16 -13.65
C ALA A 109 -16.75 -14.95 -12.41
N SER A 110 -15.79 -15.65 -11.83
CA SER A 110 -15.94 -16.40 -10.59
C SER A 110 -14.99 -15.89 -9.53
N LEU A 111 -15.44 -15.82 -8.28
CA LEU A 111 -14.59 -15.50 -7.15
C LEU A 111 -13.67 -16.69 -6.83
N LEU A 112 -12.36 -16.49 -6.90
CA LEU A 112 -11.36 -17.48 -6.47
C LEU A 112 -11.19 -17.45 -4.95
N GLY A 113 -11.14 -16.24 -4.37
CA GLY A 113 -10.99 -16.02 -2.94
C GLY A 113 -10.68 -14.56 -2.63
N TYR A 114 -10.53 -14.27 -1.33
CA TYR A 114 -10.28 -12.91 -0.86
C TYR A 114 -9.56 -12.88 0.49
N ASP A 115 -8.96 -11.74 0.80
CA ASP A 115 -8.36 -11.38 2.09
C ASP A 115 -9.00 -10.06 2.56
N ALA A 116 -10.00 -10.19 3.43
CA ALA A 116 -10.75 -9.03 3.93
C ALA A 116 -9.90 -8.09 4.81
N THR A 117 -8.84 -8.60 5.45
CA THR A 117 -7.95 -7.79 6.29
C THR A 117 -7.09 -6.84 5.48
N ASN A 118 -6.63 -7.30 4.31
CA ASN A 118 -5.80 -6.51 3.40
C ASN A 118 -6.59 -5.95 2.21
N ASP A 119 -7.91 -6.11 2.21
CA ASP A 119 -8.82 -5.61 1.17
C ASP A 119 -8.42 -6.06 -0.25
N ILE A 120 -8.07 -7.32 -0.44
CA ILE A 120 -7.72 -7.91 -1.74
C ILE A 120 -8.64 -9.07 -2.06
N ALA A 121 -9.13 -9.13 -3.30
CA ALA A 121 -9.85 -10.26 -3.86
C ALA A 121 -9.29 -10.68 -5.22
N VAL A 122 -9.48 -11.93 -5.58
CA VAL A 122 -9.11 -12.47 -6.89
C VAL A 122 -10.34 -13.05 -7.56
N LEU A 123 -10.61 -12.56 -8.76
CA LEU A 123 -11.60 -13.10 -9.69
C LEU A 123 -10.90 -13.87 -10.82
N THR A 124 -11.59 -14.85 -11.36
CA THR A 124 -11.16 -15.59 -12.55
C THR A 124 -12.23 -15.51 -13.63
N PHE A 125 -11.78 -15.45 -14.88
CA PHE A 125 -12.69 -15.47 -16.02
C PHE A 125 -12.09 -16.20 -17.24
N HIS A 126 -12.98 -16.62 -18.15
CA HIS A 126 -12.61 -17.10 -19.47
C HIS A 126 -13.20 -16.14 -20.49
N LEU A 127 -12.48 -15.89 -21.58
CA LEU A 127 -13.07 -15.13 -22.68
C LEU A 127 -14.09 -15.97 -23.41
N ASP A 128 -15.31 -15.45 -23.51
CA ASP A 128 -16.36 -16.03 -24.32
C ASP A 128 -16.01 -15.94 -25.81
N ILE A 129 -16.66 -16.76 -26.63
CA ILE A 129 -16.53 -16.70 -28.10
C ILE A 129 -16.86 -15.31 -28.62
N LEU A 130 -17.82 -14.61 -28.01
CA LEU A 130 -18.24 -13.26 -28.38
C LEU A 130 -17.17 -12.19 -28.09
N ASN A 131 -16.23 -12.47 -27.19
CA ASN A 131 -15.17 -11.54 -26.79
C ASN A 131 -13.79 -12.01 -27.28
N ASN A 132 -13.72 -12.98 -28.14
CA ASN A 132 -12.45 -13.55 -28.61
C ASN A 132 -11.62 -12.53 -29.43
N ASP A 133 -12.28 -11.49 -29.98
CA ASP A 133 -11.66 -10.40 -30.69
C ASP A 133 -10.80 -9.48 -29.80
N ILE A 134 -11.02 -9.50 -28.46
CA ILE A 134 -10.21 -8.70 -27.52
C ILE A 134 -9.04 -9.50 -26.93
N LYS A 135 -8.98 -10.82 -27.13
CA LYS A 135 -7.96 -11.69 -26.55
C LYS A 135 -6.54 -11.19 -26.83
N ASP A 136 -6.26 -10.89 -28.09
CA ASP A 136 -4.92 -10.46 -28.52
C ASP A 136 -4.58 -9.02 -28.08
N SER A 137 -5.58 -8.27 -27.60
CA SER A 137 -5.41 -6.94 -27.08
C SER A 137 -5.23 -6.88 -25.56
N LEU A 138 -5.50 -7.96 -24.83
CA LEU A 138 -5.34 -7.98 -23.37
C LEU A 138 -3.86 -7.99 -22.99
N TYR A 139 -3.54 -7.21 -21.97
CA TYR A 139 -2.21 -7.17 -21.35
C TYR A 139 -2.24 -7.85 -19.99
N VAL A 140 -1.28 -8.73 -19.75
CA VAL A 140 -1.10 -9.37 -18.44
C VAL A 140 0.02 -8.66 -17.70
N ASN A 141 -0.31 -8.04 -16.58
CA ASN A 141 0.66 -7.44 -15.67
C ASN A 141 1.30 -8.54 -14.83
N ASP A 142 2.34 -9.21 -15.33
CA ASP A 142 3.04 -10.26 -14.60
C ASP A 142 3.81 -9.67 -13.42
N ILE A 143 3.07 -9.45 -12.33
CA ILE A 143 3.57 -8.83 -11.10
C ILE A 143 4.61 -9.69 -10.38
N PHE A 144 4.71 -10.97 -10.67
CA PHE A 144 5.67 -11.88 -10.07
C PHE A 144 7.01 -11.93 -10.81
N SER A 145 7.11 -11.31 -12.00
CA SER A 145 8.33 -11.28 -12.80
C SER A 145 9.41 -10.31 -12.31
N TYR A 146 9.07 -9.42 -11.37
CA TYR A 146 10.00 -8.40 -10.83
C TYR A 146 9.96 -8.33 -9.31
N SER A 147 11.10 -7.86 -8.72
CA SER A 147 11.24 -7.67 -7.28
C SER A 147 10.42 -6.47 -6.80
N ASP A 148 9.96 -6.49 -5.56
CA ASP A 148 9.27 -5.38 -4.90
C ASP A 148 10.27 -4.36 -4.31
N ASN A 149 11.55 -4.77 -4.18
CA ASN A 149 12.59 -3.89 -3.66
C ASN A 149 12.85 -2.76 -4.66
N ASP A 150 12.89 -1.55 -4.17
CA ASP A 150 13.22 -0.32 -4.92
C ASP A 150 12.16 0.15 -5.96
N LEU A 151 10.94 -0.43 -5.95
CA LEU A 151 9.91 -0.03 -6.90
C LEU A 151 9.26 1.31 -6.59
N VAL A 152 9.28 1.75 -5.34
CA VAL A 152 8.51 2.91 -4.88
C VAL A 152 9.36 3.84 -4.03
N SER A 153 9.40 5.11 -4.43
CA SER A 153 10.05 6.18 -3.68
C SER A 153 9.17 7.43 -3.63
N VAL A 154 9.22 8.17 -2.53
CA VAL A 154 8.52 9.45 -2.40
C VAL A 154 8.98 10.41 -3.50
N GLY A 155 8.02 11.10 -4.15
CA GLY A 155 8.25 11.97 -5.29
C GLY A 155 8.26 11.27 -6.66
N GLN A 156 8.19 9.94 -6.71
CA GLN A 156 8.08 9.19 -7.96
C GLN A 156 6.72 9.41 -8.60
N THR A 157 6.69 9.58 -9.94
CA THR A 157 5.45 9.69 -10.72
C THR A 157 4.64 8.39 -10.63
N VAL A 158 3.35 8.54 -10.45
CA VAL A 158 2.37 7.46 -10.38
C VAL A 158 1.30 7.68 -11.46
N LEU A 159 0.97 6.61 -12.18
CA LEU A 159 -0.15 6.52 -13.10
C LEU A 159 -1.22 5.64 -12.47
N THR A 160 -2.41 6.18 -12.23
CA THR A 160 -3.53 5.44 -11.66
C THR A 160 -4.59 5.22 -12.74
N ILE A 161 -5.00 3.97 -12.96
CA ILE A 161 -5.96 3.59 -14.00
C ILE A 161 -7.10 2.82 -13.38
N GLY A 162 -8.33 3.27 -13.66
CA GLY A 162 -9.55 2.64 -13.15
C GLY A 162 -10.82 3.15 -13.80
N CYS A 163 -11.97 2.91 -13.16
CA CYS A 163 -13.31 3.25 -13.63
C CYS A 163 -14.01 4.21 -12.66
N PRO A 164 -13.52 5.45 -12.46
CA PRO A 164 -14.07 6.38 -11.49
C PRO A 164 -15.55 6.67 -11.78
N LEU A 165 -16.39 6.67 -10.74
CA LEU A 165 -17.83 6.94 -10.81
C LEU A 165 -18.59 5.94 -11.68
N GLY A 166 -18.04 4.77 -11.96
CA GLY A 166 -18.71 3.68 -12.66
C GLY A 166 -18.10 3.31 -14.02
N LEU A 167 -18.60 2.22 -14.59
CA LEU A 167 -18.05 1.58 -15.80
C LEU A 167 -18.16 2.44 -17.07
N SER A 168 -19.03 3.46 -17.10
CA SER A 168 -19.08 4.43 -18.21
C SER A 168 -17.77 5.23 -18.34
N ASN A 169 -17.01 5.34 -17.27
CA ASN A 169 -15.71 6.01 -17.23
C ASN A 169 -14.57 4.96 -17.24
N PHE A 170 -14.61 4.07 -18.21
CA PHE A 170 -13.69 2.96 -18.34
C PHE A 170 -12.25 3.42 -18.62
N ASN A 171 -11.30 2.84 -17.87
CA ASN A 171 -9.85 3.07 -18.02
C ASN A 171 -9.44 4.56 -18.01
N ILE A 172 -10.00 5.33 -17.09
CA ILE A 172 -9.57 6.71 -16.88
C ILE A 172 -8.19 6.73 -16.23
N LEU A 173 -7.26 7.44 -16.86
CA LEU A 173 -5.94 7.73 -16.33
C LEU A 173 -5.98 8.98 -15.45
N THR A 174 -5.42 8.88 -14.25
CA THR A 174 -5.00 10.03 -13.44
C THR A 174 -3.53 9.90 -13.09
N THR A 175 -2.84 11.03 -12.94
CA THR A 175 -1.42 11.07 -12.59
C THR A 175 -1.19 11.86 -11.31
N GLY A 176 -0.14 11.52 -10.61
CA GLY A 176 0.31 12.20 -9.40
C GLY A 176 1.70 11.74 -9.03
N VAL A 177 2.07 11.92 -7.77
CA VAL A 177 3.33 11.44 -7.21
C VAL A 177 3.06 10.57 -5.99
N VAL A 178 4.02 9.74 -5.65
CA VAL A 178 4.05 9.06 -4.35
C VAL A 178 4.31 10.09 -3.27
N SER A 179 3.36 10.28 -2.36
CA SER A 179 3.43 11.28 -1.27
C SER A 179 4.05 10.70 0.00
N SER A 180 3.75 9.43 0.31
CA SER A 180 4.40 8.67 1.39
C SER A 180 4.41 7.18 1.10
N VAL A 181 5.34 6.46 1.73
CA VAL A 181 5.42 5.00 1.69
C VAL A 181 5.34 4.49 3.12
N GLU A 182 4.28 3.76 3.43
CA GLU A 182 4.06 3.08 4.70
C GLU A 182 4.20 1.56 4.51
N ALA A 183 4.16 0.81 5.60
CA ALA A 183 4.41 -0.62 5.56
C ALA A 183 3.45 -1.42 4.67
N THR A 184 2.18 -1.03 4.59
CA THR A 184 1.14 -1.74 3.85
C THR A 184 0.43 -0.89 2.81
N LYS A 185 0.57 0.44 2.91
CA LYS A 185 -0.10 1.43 2.05
C LYS A 185 0.89 2.45 1.52
N ILE A 186 0.60 2.95 0.35
CA ILE A 186 1.34 4.03 -0.28
C ILE A 186 0.35 5.15 -0.57
N SER A 187 0.67 6.38 -0.16
CA SER A 187 -0.19 7.52 -0.44
C SER A 187 0.24 8.27 -1.71
N THR A 188 -0.73 8.91 -2.36
CA THR A 188 -0.55 9.67 -3.60
C THR A 188 -1.47 10.88 -3.62
N ASP A 189 -1.08 11.92 -4.36
CA ASP A 189 -1.93 13.05 -4.73
C ASP A 189 -2.69 12.83 -6.05
N SER A 190 -2.50 11.67 -6.70
CA SER A 190 -3.31 11.27 -7.85
C SER A 190 -4.81 11.30 -7.50
N ALA A 191 -5.64 11.77 -8.42
CA ALA A 191 -7.08 11.87 -8.18
C ALA A 191 -7.73 10.49 -8.10
N ILE A 192 -8.06 10.06 -6.88
CA ILE A 192 -8.77 8.81 -6.60
C ILE A 192 -10.22 9.14 -6.25
N ASN A 193 -11.16 8.43 -6.86
CA ASN A 193 -12.59 8.56 -6.66
C ASN A 193 -13.25 7.17 -6.56
N PRO A 194 -14.46 7.07 -5.96
CA PRO A 194 -15.22 5.82 -5.95
C PRO A 194 -15.29 5.19 -7.34
N GLY A 195 -15.02 3.89 -7.43
CA GLY A 195 -14.91 3.15 -8.69
C GLY A 195 -13.47 2.94 -9.18
N ASN A 196 -12.49 3.74 -8.74
CA ASN A 196 -11.07 3.45 -8.96
C ASN A 196 -10.58 2.26 -8.12
N SER A 197 -11.28 1.93 -7.04
CA SER A 197 -10.96 0.79 -6.15
C SER A 197 -10.76 -0.49 -6.95
N GLY A 198 -9.65 -1.19 -6.71
CA GLY A 198 -9.22 -2.37 -7.45
C GLY A 198 -8.40 -2.06 -8.71
N GLY A 199 -8.33 -0.81 -9.14
CA GLY A 199 -7.52 -0.36 -10.27
C GLY A 199 -6.03 -0.41 -9.99
N GLY A 200 -5.22 -0.23 -11.02
CA GLY A 200 -3.77 -0.30 -10.92
C GLY A 200 -3.12 1.06 -10.68
N ALA A 201 -2.13 1.09 -9.80
CA ALA A 201 -1.15 2.15 -9.70
C ALA A 201 0.17 1.68 -10.34
N PHE A 202 0.70 2.45 -11.31
CA PHE A 202 1.87 2.08 -12.09
C PHE A 202 2.95 3.14 -12.01
N ASN A 203 4.21 2.72 -12.13
CA ASN A 203 5.34 3.64 -12.33
C ASN A 203 5.56 3.93 -13.83
N LEU A 204 6.51 4.82 -14.17
CA LEU A 204 6.84 5.17 -15.56
C LEU A 204 7.49 4.03 -16.36
N GLU A 205 7.85 2.93 -15.75
CA GLU A 205 8.29 1.71 -16.45
C GLU A 205 7.08 0.81 -16.82
N GLY A 206 5.88 1.16 -16.35
CA GLY A 206 4.66 0.38 -16.50
C GLY A 206 4.60 -0.83 -15.58
N ARG A 207 5.38 -0.84 -14.51
CA ARG A 207 5.28 -1.84 -13.46
C ARG A 207 4.18 -1.47 -12.48
N LEU A 208 3.33 -2.42 -12.14
CA LEU A 208 2.35 -2.24 -11.07
C LEU A 208 3.10 -2.04 -9.75
N ILE A 209 2.77 -0.99 -9.01
CA ILE A 209 3.35 -0.67 -7.70
C ILE A 209 2.34 -0.83 -6.55
N GLY A 210 1.06 -0.98 -6.88
CA GLY A 210 0.00 -1.25 -5.91
C GLY A 210 -1.38 -1.30 -6.53
N ILE A 211 -2.38 -1.66 -5.72
CA ILE A 211 -3.80 -1.67 -6.07
C ILE A 211 -4.48 -0.49 -5.37
N VAL A 212 -5.18 0.32 -6.15
CA VAL A 212 -5.92 1.48 -5.63
C VAL A 212 -6.97 1.00 -4.63
N GLU A 213 -6.99 1.63 -3.46
CA GLU A 213 -7.90 1.25 -2.37
C GLU A 213 -8.95 2.34 -2.17
N GLU A 214 -8.57 3.47 -1.61
CA GLU A 214 -9.52 4.50 -1.21
C GLU A 214 -8.92 5.91 -1.24
N LYS A 215 -9.80 6.91 -1.10
CA LYS A 215 -9.45 8.29 -0.77
C LYS A 215 -9.57 8.49 0.73
N GLU A 216 -8.63 9.22 1.34
CA GLU A 216 -8.71 9.55 2.75
C GLU A 216 -9.92 10.45 3.03
N VAL A 217 -10.65 10.12 4.09
CA VAL A 217 -11.73 10.96 4.61
C VAL A 217 -11.40 11.41 6.01
N TRP A 218 -11.62 12.70 6.29
CA TRP A 218 -11.51 13.23 7.64
C TRP A 218 -12.78 12.89 8.40
N LYS A 219 -12.63 12.05 9.44
CA LYS A 219 -13.73 11.73 10.36
C LYS A 219 -13.61 12.60 11.59
N TYR A 220 -14.53 13.54 11.77
CA TYR A 220 -14.59 14.31 13.00
C TYR A 220 -15.98 14.18 13.64
N SER A 221 -16.01 14.14 14.96
CA SER A 221 -17.23 14.17 15.73
C SER A 221 -17.31 15.50 16.49
N THR A 222 -18.41 16.22 16.32
CA THR A 222 -18.71 17.41 17.11
C THR A 222 -19.85 17.11 18.05
N THR A 223 -19.67 17.46 19.34
CA THR A 223 -20.75 17.38 20.33
C THR A 223 -21.39 18.75 20.44
N ARG A 224 -22.64 18.88 20.05
CA ARG A 224 -23.43 20.08 20.21
C ARG A 224 -24.61 19.77 21.13
N GLY A 225 -24.48 20.13 22.40
CA GLY A 225 -25.44 19.70 23.43
C GLY A 225 -25.36 18.19 23.67
N ASN A 226 -26.51 17.50 23.59
CA ASN A 226 -26.59 16.02 23.74
C ASN A 226 -26.51 15.25 22.43
N TYR A 227 -26.16 15.91 21.31
CA TYR A 227 -26.06 15.25 20.00
C TYR A 227 -24.60 15.18 19.54
N ILE A 228 -24.20 13.98 19.11
CA ILE A 228 -22.94 13.76 18.42
C ILE A 228 -23.25 13.73 16.93
N THR A 229 -22.70 14.65 16.16
CA THR A 229 -22.72 14.62 14.71
C THR A 229 -21.35 14.18 14.22
N SER A 230 -21.29 13.16 13.40
CA SER A 230 -20.08 12.78 12.65
C SER A 230 -20.25 13.23 11.20
N ASP A 231 -19.23 13.79 10.64
CA ASP A 231 -19.19 14.18 9.24
C ASP A 231 -17.92 13.62 8.58
N ASP A 232 -18.08 13.00 7.41
CA ASP A 232 -16.98 12.43 6.64
C ASP A 232 -16.65 13.43 5.52
N THR A 233 -15.57 14.19 5.69
CA THR A 233 -15.11 15.14 4.67
C THR A 233 -13.97 14.52 3.88
N PRO A 234 -14.11 14.34 2.55
CA PRO A 234 -13.02 13.87 1.71
C PRO A 234 -11.83 14.82 1.77
N ILE A 235 -10.63 14.27 1.96
CA ILE A 235 -9.38 15.03 1.92
C ILE A 235 -8.87 15.02 0.48
N GLU A 236 -8.71 16.21 -0.12
CA GLU A 236 -8.15 16.33 -1.45
C GLU A 236 -6.64 16.04 -1.45
N GLY A 237 -6.16 15.41 -2.54
CA GLY A 237 -4.74 15.10 -2.69
C GLY A 237 -4.20 14.01 -1.77
N ARG A 238 -5.08 13.17 -1.18
CA ARG A 238 -4.68 12.01 -0.36
C ARG A 238 -5.48 10.78 -0.75
N GLY A 239 -4.97 10.06 -1.72
CA GLY A 239 -5.43 8.73 -2.08
C GLY A 239 -4.44 7.68 -1.61
N TYR A 240 -4.91 6.44 -1.50
CA TYR A 240 -4.10 5.30 -1.08
C TYR A 240 -4.17 4.15 -2.07
N PHE A 241 -3.09 3.39 -2.14
CA PHE A 241 -3.07 2.07 -2.74
C PHE A 241 -2.33 1.08 -1.85
N ILE A 242 -2.77 -0.16 -1.91
CA ILE A 242 -2.18 -1.28 -1.17
C ILE A 242 -0.85 -1.59 -1.83
N ALA A 243 0.23 -1.63 -1.04
CA ALA A 243 1.57 -1.87 -1.54
C ALA A 243 1.70 -3.24 -2.24
N LEU A 244 2.49 -3.31 -3.30
CA LEU A 244 2.56 -4.48 -4.17
C LEU A 244 3.02 -5.75 -3.44
N ASP A 245 3.93 -5.65 -2.48
CA ASP A 245 4.39 -6.80 -1.68
C ASP A 245 3.25 -7.44 -0.88
N ILE A 246 2.34 -6.62 -0.34
CA ILE A 246 1.12 -7.08 0.34
C ILE A 246 0.17 -7.74 -0.68
N VAL A 247 -0.06 -7.10 -1.83
CA VAL A 247 -0.90 -7.65 -2.91
C VAL A 247 -0.40 -9.03 -3.33
N LYS A 248 0.90 -9.18 -3.58
CA LYS A 248 1.52 -10.48 -3.97
C LYS A 248 1.35 -11.55 -2.89
N ASN A 249 1.51 -11.17 -1.63
CA ASN A 249 1.30 -12.11 -0.51
C ASN A 249 -0.15 -12.58 -0.43
N CYS A 250 -1.11 -11.64 -0.54
CA CYS A 250 -2.54 -11.97 -0.56
C CYS A 250 -2.89 -12.91 -1.71
N ILE A 251 -2.44 -12.60 -2.93
CA ILE A 251 -2.68 -13.44 -4.12
C ILE A 251 -2.15 -14.87 -3.90
N LYS A 252 -0.91 -15.03 -3.40
CA LYS A 252 -0.34 -16.36 -3.12
C LYS A 252 -1.20 -17.15 -2.13
N ASN A 253 -1.66 -16.50 -1.06
CA ASN A 253 -2.53 -17.13 -0.07
C ASN A 253 -3.89 -17.51 -0.66
N ILE A 254 -4.50 -16.62 -1.44
CA ILE A 254 -5.79 -16.87 -2.11
C ILE A 254 -5.68 -18.01 -3.13
N GLU A 255 -4.66 -18.00 -3.99
CA GLU A 255 -4.45 -19.06 -4.99
C GLU A 255 -4.21 -20.43 -4.33
N THR A 256 -3.52 -20.45 -3.19
CA THR A 256 -3.25 -21.70 -2.44
C THR A 256 -4.52 -22.24 -1.78
N ARG A 257 -5.34 -21.37 -1.19
CA ARG A 257 -6.51 -21.75 -0.40
C ARG A 257 -7.77 -21.90 -1.24
N LYS A 258 -7.89 -21.15 -2.34
CA LYS A 258 -9.07 -21.06 -3.20
C LYS A 258 -10.32 -20.69 -2.41
N GLY A 259 -10.22 -19.62 -1.58
CA GLY A 259 -11.27 -19.16 -0.70
C GLY A 259 -10.82 -17.98 0.15
N ALA A 260 -11.56 -17.69 1.22
CA ALA A 260 -11.24 -16.65 2.18
C ALA A 260 -9.90 -16.93 2.89
N VAL A 261 -9.07 -15.90 3.01
CA VAL A 261 -7.84 -15.92 3.83
C VAL A 261 -8.20 -15.49 5.24
N GLU A 262 -8.21 -16.45 6.16
CA GLU A 262 -8.46 -16.16 7.56
C GLU A 262 -7.19 -15.65 8.24
N ARG A 263 -7.29 -14.49 8.92
CA ARG A 263 -6.23 -13.87 9.71
C ARG A 263 -6.50 -14.13 11.19
N PRO A 264 -5.53 -14.63 11.94
CA PRO A 264 -5.73 -14.89 13.36
C PRO A 264 -5.64 -13.61 14.18
N SER A 265 -6.37 -13.55 15.29
CA SER A 265 -6.16 -12.55 16.33
C SER A 265 -5.15 -13.08 17.35
N PHE A 266 -4.17 -12.27 17.70
CA PHE A 266 -3.28 -12.56 18.83
C PHE A 266 -4.00 -12.41 20.17
N GLY A 267 -5.10 -11.67 20.21
CA GLY A 267 -5.87 -11.41 21.40
C GLY A 267 -5.10 -10.60 22.45
N MET A 268 -4.25 -9.67 22.01
CA MET A 268 -3.52 -8.76 22.88
C MET A 268 -3.55 -7.34 22.34
N THR A 269 -3.55 -6.36 23.25
CA THR A 269 -3.38 -4.95 22.94
C THR A 269 -1.94 -4.54 23.22
N VAL A 270 -1.33 -3.86 22.25
CA VAL A 270 0.02 -3.30 22.36
C VAL A 270 -0.08 -1.79 22.38
N THR A 271 0.54 -1.15 23.37
CA THR A 271 0.60 0.31 23.52
C THR A 271 1.97 0.79 23.09
N THR A 272 1.99 1.83 22.24
CA THR A 272 3.24 2.50 21.86
C THR A 272 3.68 3.43 22.98
N ILE A 273 4.90 3.27 23.46
CA ILE A 273 5.55 4.13 24.44
C ILE A 273 6.66 4.91 23.76
N ASN A 274 6.59 6.23 23.83
CA ASN A 274 7.63 7.13 23.33
C ASN A 274 8.23 7.89 24.52
N THR A 275 9.44 7.54 24.93
CA THR A 275 10.09 8.10 26.12
C THR A 275 10.54 9.56 25.92
N ILE A 276 10.63 10.07 24.70
CA ILE A 276 10.88 11.48 24.43
C ILE A 276 9.61 12.31 24.68
N LEU A 277 8.45 11.82 24.21
CA LEU A 277 7.17 12.53 24.35
C LEU A 277 6.58 12.38 25.75
N ASP A 278 6.80 11.22 26.39
CA ASP A 278 6.39 10.93 27.77
C ASP A 278 7.56 10.34 28.58
N PRO A 279 8.49 11.18 29.06
CA PRO A 279 9.64 10.72 29.83
C PRO A 279 9.27 10.15 31.21
N ASN A 280 8.05 10.42 31.72
CA ASN A 280 7.54 9.95 32.99
C ASN A 280 6.52 8.81 32.82
N THR A 281 6.56 8.10 31.70
CA THR A 281 5.65 6.99 31.44
C THR A 281 5.61 5.98 32.59
N SER A 282 4.43 5.50 32.92
CA SER A 282 4.23 4.44 33.93
C SER A 282 4.89 3.11 33.55
N PHE A 283 5.32 2.95 32.29
CA PHE A 283 6.00 1.75 31.80
C PHE A 283 7.53 1.81 31.93
N LYS A 284 8.11 2.93 32.39
CA LYS A 284 9.56 3.16 32.42
C LYS A 284 10.35 2.00 33.04
N ASP A 285 9.87 1.43 34.15
CA ASP A 285 10.54 0.37 34.87
C ASP A 285 10.51 -0.99 34.14
N TYR A 286 9.70 -1.10 33.09
CA TYR A 286 9.55 -2.31 32.26
C TYR A 286 10.28 -2.24 30.93
N LEU A 287 10.85 -1.09 30.56
CA LEU A 287 11.50 -0.88 29.27
C LEU A 287 12.95 -1.41 29.28
N PRO A 288 13.49 -1.86 28.13
CA PRO A 288 14.91 -2.16 27.98
C PRO A 288 15.75 -0.90 28.17
N ASP A 289 16.97 -1.07 28.67
CA ASP A 289 17.98 -0.01 28.75
C ASP A 289 18.91 -0.15 27.52
N ASP A 290 18.34 0.08 26.34
CA ASP A 290 18.98 -0.13 25.02
C ASP A 290 19.14 1.17 24.22
N GLY A 291 18.80 2.32 24.80
CA GLY A 291 18.91 3.64 24.20
C GLY A 291 17.82 3.96 23.15
N LYS A 292 16.84 3.08 22.96
CA LYS A 292 15.68 3.37 22.11
C LYS A 292 14.72 4.32 22.82
N ASN A 293 13.93 5.04 22.02
CA ASN A 293 12.93 5.97 22.51
C ASN A 293 11.49 5.50 22.25
N VAL A 294 11.30 4.53 21.40
CA VAL A 294 9.99 3.98 21.05
C VAL A 294 9.95 2.49 21.35
N TYR A 295 8.95 2.09 22.12
CA TYR A 295 8.73 0.71 22.54
C TYR A 295 7.27 0.32 22.33
N PHE A 296 7.04 -0.97 22.13
CA PHE A 296 5.72 -1.57 21.95
C PHE A 296 5.46 -2.54 23.10
N VAL A 297 4.62 -2.12 24.05
CA VAL A 297 4.40 -2.81 25.32
C VAL A 297 3.03 -3.47 25.34
N VAL A 298 2.96 -4.74 25.71
CA VAL A 298 1.70 -5.47 25.90
C VAL A 298 0.95 -4.86 27.09
N SER A 299 -0.18 -4.20 26.84
CA SER A 299 -0.96 -3.50 27.86
C SER A 299 -2.12 -4.31 28.40
N SER A 300 -2.76 -5.13 27.56
CA SER A 300 -3.91 -5.96 27.96
C SER A 300 -4.10 -7.16 27.03
N PHE A 301 -5.00 -8.06 27.44
CA PHE A 301 -5.40 -9.22 26.66
C PHE A 301 -6.93 -9.25 26.49
N ASP A 302 -7.36 -9.76 25.35
CA ASP A 302 -8.75 -10.11 25.11
C ASP A 302 -9.18 -11.31 25.98
N LYS A 303 -10.48 -11.55 26.02
CA LYS A 303 -11.04 -12.70 26.75
C LYS A 303 -10.49 -14.04 26.24
N VAL A 304 -10.28 -14.15 24.92
CA VAL A 304 -9.60 -15.25 24.25
C VAL A 304 -8.32 -14.68 23.66
N SER A 305 -7.18 -15.25 24.04
CA SER A 305 -5.87 -14.71 23.66
C SER A 305 -4.84 -15.80 23.43
N ALA A 306 -4.55 -16.09 22.17
CA ALA A 306 -3.49 -17.03 21.79
C ALA A 306 -2.12 -16.57 22.31
N ALA A 307 -1.85 -15.27 22.34
CA ALA A 307 -0.62 -14.71 22.90
C ALA A 307 -0.48 -15.02 24.40
N LYS A 308 -1.56 -14.84 25.18
CA LYS A 308 -1.56 -15.13 26.62
C LYS A 308 -1.36 -16.62 26.90
N GLU A 309 -2.04 -17.50 26.14
CA GLU A 309 -1.91 -18.95 26.26
C GLU A 309 -0.50 -19.43 25.98
N CYS A 310 0.21 -18.81 25.05
CA CYS A 310 1.61 -19.10 24.73
C CYS A 310 2.62 -18.49 25.71
N GLY A 311 2.15 -17.76 26.73
CA GLY A 311 2.99 -17.25 27.81
C GLY A 311 3.45 -15.80 27.66
N VAL A 312 2.89 -15.02 26.74
CA VAL A 312 3.04 -13.56 26.72
C VAL A 312 2.39 -12.98 27.97
N LYS A 313 3.00 -11.97 28.56
CA LYS A 313 2.51 -11.31 29.78
C LYS A 313 2.31 -9.82 29.56
N THR A 314 1.45 -9.23 30.36
CA THR A 314 1.36 -7.77 30.47
C THR A 314 2.73 -7.19 30.82
N TYR A 315 3.08 -6.07 30.22
CA TYR A 315 4.38 -5.37 30.30
C TYR A 315 5.53 -6.06 29.54
N ASP A 316 5.29 -7.13 28.81
CA ASP A 316 6.26 -7.59 27.83
C ASP A 316 6.48 -6.51 26.76
N VAL A 317 7.74 -6.22 26.45
CA VAL A 317 8.11 -5.34 25.33
C VAL A 317 8.34 -6.20 24.10
N LEU A 318 7.61 -5.95 23.02
CA LEU A 318 7.73 -6.68 21.77
C LEU A 318 9.00 -6.25 21.04
N LEU A 319 9.92 -7.18 20.80
CA LEU A 319 11.18 -6.93 20.11
C LEU A 319 11.18 -7.39 18.67
N GLU A 320 10.64 -8.59 18.40
CA GLU A 320 10.60 -9.19 17.07
C GLU A 320 9.32 -10.01 16.85
N ILE A 321 8.86 -10.06 15.60
CA ILE A 321 7.82 -10.98 15.11
C ILE A 321 8.42 -11.74 13.92
N ASN A 322 8.49 -13.08 14.02
CA ASN A 322 9.11 -13.95 13.00
C ASN A 322 10.52 -13.50 12.58
N GLY A 323 11.34 -13.03 13.55
CA GLY A 323 12.69 -12.54 13.30
C GLY A 323 12.79 -11.11 12.74
N ASN A 324 11.65 -10.46 12.44
CA ASN A 324 11.62 -9.07 12.03
C ASN A 324 11.59 -8.17 13.26
N SER A 325 12.56 -7.26 13.36
CA SER A 325 12.65 -6.31 14.46
C SER A 325 11.50 -5.31 14.44
N ILE A 326 10.93 -5.01 15.61
CA ILE A 326 9.84 -4.07 15.78
C ILE A 326 10.42 -2.74 16.29
N ASN A 327 10.40 -1.72 15.44
CA ASN A 327 10.87 -0.37 15.73
C ASN A 327 9.76 0.68 15.50
N SER A 328 8.70 0.31 14.78
CA SER A 328 7.57 1.16 14.46
C SER A 328 6.26 0.37 14.52
N SER A 329 5.13 1.07 14.59
CA SER A 329 3.81 0.45 14.43
C SER A 329 3.64 -0.20 13.05
N ASP A 330 4.34 0.32 12.05
CA ASP A 330 4.29 -0.19 10.69
C ASP A 330 5.00 -1.53 10.56
N ASP A 331 6.08 -1.78 11.31
CA ASP A 331 6.69 -3.11 11.37
C ASP A 331 5.70 -4.15 11.88
N ILE A 332 4.91 -3.80 12.91
CA ILE A 332 3.85 -4.68 13.43
C ILE A 332 2.78 -4.93 12.36
N LYS A 333 2.26 -3.87 11.72
CA LYS A 333 1.24 -3.99 10.65
C LYS A 333 1.74 -4.88 9.52
N LYS A 334 2.98 -4.66 9.06
CA LYS A 334 3.61 -5.45 8.01
C LYS A 334 3.73 -6.93 8.38
N CYS A 335 4.19 -7.23 9.58
CA CYS A 335 4.25 -8.62 10.07
C CYS A 335 2.85 -9.25 10.12
N LEU A 336 1.87 -8.54 10.68
CA LEU A 336 0.50 -9.05 10.81
C LEU A 336 -0.19 -9.26 9.46
N SER A 337 0.08 -8.40 8.46
CA SER A 337 -0.51 -8.52 7.12
C SER A 337 -0.11 -9.79 6.37
N THR A 338 0.97 -10.46 6.79
CA THR A 338 1.47 -11.69 6.16
C THR A 338 1.05 -12.97 6.89
N ILE A 339 0.64 -12.88 8.17
CA ILE A 339 0.30 -14.04 9.03
C ILE A 339 -1.11 -14.54 8.72
N THR A 340 -1.25 -15.85 8.62
CA THR A 340 -2.55 -16.53 8.43
C THR A 340 -2.86 -17.50 9.56
N LYS A 341 -4.11 -17.93 9.70
CA LYS A 341 -4.59 -18.78 10.81
C LYS A 341 -3.80 -20.08 11.02
N ASN A 342 -3.17 -20.63 9.98
CA ASN A 342 -2.42 -21.88 10.10
C ASN A 342 -0.93 -21.65 10.32
N ASP A 343 -0.49 -20.42 10.47
CA ASP A 343 0.92 -20.11 10.71
C ASP A 343 1.29 -20.28 12.17
N SER A 344 2.53 -20.65 12.39
CA SER A 344 3.17 -20.59 13.70
C SER A 344 4.01 -19.31 13.75
N VAL A 345 3.78 -18.47 14.75
CA VAL A 345 4.39 -17.15 14.88
C VAL A 345 5.36 -17.11 16.05
N LYS A 346 6.59 -16.75 15.77
CA LYS A 346 7.62 -16.56 16.82
C LYS A 346 7.60 -15.10 17.27
N LEU A 347 7.41 -14.90 18.56
CA LEU A 347 7.56 -13.60 19.21
C LEU A 347 8.83 -13.59 20.03
N LYS A 348 9.62 -12.54 19.92
CA LYS A 348 10.72 -12.26 20.85
C LYS A 348 10.31 -11.06 21.70
N VAL A 349 10.28 -11.28 23.01
CA VAL A 349 9.87 -10.26 23.98
C VAL A 349 10.95 -10.03 25.02
N TYR A 350 11.06 -8.78 25.48
CA TYR A 350 11.83 -8.44 26.66
C TYR A 350 10.87 -8.35 27.86
N ARG A 351 11.30 -8.89 29.00
CA ARG A 351 10.50 -8.98 30.21
C ARG A 351 11.34 -8.74 31.44
N ILE A 352 10.76 -8.08 32.44
CA ILE A 352 11.31 -8.05 33.81
C ILE A 352 10.47 -8.98 34.70
N ASN A 353 11.07 -9.99 35.22
CA ASN A 353 10.45 -10.98 36.12
C ASN A 353 11.17 -11.02 37.44
N LEU A 354 10.49 -10.62 38.54
CA LEU A 354 11.07 -10.53 39.89
C LEU A 354 12.39 -9.75 39.93
N GLY A 355 12.45 -8.65 39.21
CA GLY A 355 13.64 -7.77 39.09
C GLY A 355 14.72 -8.32 38.14
N LYS A 356 14.54 -9.49 37.53
CA LYS A 356 15.48 -10.04 36.56
C LYS A 356 15.07 -9.69 35.15
N LYS A 357 15.96 -9.05 34.41
CA LYS A 357 15.80 -8.73 32.98
C LYS A 357 16.04 -9.98 32.14
N GLU A 358 15.11 -10.37 31.29
CA GLU A 358 15.23 -11.53 30.41
C GLU A 358 14.59 -11.28 29.04
N THR A 359 15.17 -11.88 28.00
CA THR A 359 14.57 -11.96 26.67
C THR A 359 14.02 -13.36 26.45
N LYS A 360 12.80 -13.46 25.95
CA LYS A 360 12.13 -14.75 25.69
C LYS A 360 11.69 -14.84 24.24
N GLU A 361 11.85 -16.03 23.68
CA GLU A 361 11.19 -16.43 22.45
C GLU A 361 9.97 -17.29 22.80
N LEU A 362 8.83 -16.90 22.26
CA LEU A 362 7.55 -17.55 22.45
C LEU A 362 6.98 -17.92 21.08
N THR A 363 6.35 -19.09 20.98
CA THR A 363 5.72 -19.51 19.73
C THR A 363 4.22 -19.54 19.92
N ILE A 364 3.51 -18.77 19.11
CA ILE A 364 2.04 -18.74 19.05
C ILE A 364 1.59 -19.66 17.94
N THR A 365 0.67 -20.57 18.24
CA THR A 365 -0.09 -21.36 17.27
C THR A 365 -1.55 -20.98 17.39
N PHE A 366 -2.21 -20.78 16.25
CA PHE A 366 -3.61 -20.40 16.24
C PHE A 366 -4.47 -21.64 16.01
N ASN A 367 -5.39 -21.91 16.94
CA ASN A 367 -6.31 -23.04 16.92
C ASN A 367 -7.69 -22.64 16.36
#